data_d571be4d7d89c56deffae3c73db2506a
#
_entry.id   d571be4d7d89c56deffae3c73db2506a
#
_cell.length_a   1.000
_cell.length_b   1.000
_cell.length_c   1.000
_cell.angle_alpha   90.00
_cell.angle_beta   90.00
_cell.angle_gamma   90.00
#
_symmetry.space_group_name_H-M   'P 1'
#
loop_
_entity.id
_entity.type
_entity.pdbx_description
1 polymer ?
#
loop_
_entity_poly.entity_id
_entity_poly.type
_entity_poly.pdbx_seq_one_letter_code
_entity_poly.pdbx_strand_id
1 'polypeptide(L)'
;MMESIFQFVLNHFRIIELIVFWYPIIMGLLWIVGGVIYYFRIERKDPLPLPSTPMVSVLVPAFNESANLLEVVKRLNEMNYPNYEILIINDGSSDDTALYAKALAEKYDRVRCIDLQENCGKANALYLGFMASKGEYLVCVDGDSYLDKDCIRYMMAHFLNENNGERVGAVTGNPRVRNRSSLFAKIQLCEYASIISLIKRTQRIWGKMMTVSGVVVAYRKQALLDCGLWDRDMVTEDIAVTWKLERNFWDIRYEPNALCWMLVPETLKGLIKQRKRWAQGGQEVMFRHAGIFRSWRRRRMYPVYFEQVMSLIWVLLWLLLTITEIFKLCYNIGSYMPYLWKSQFLSVICMVQFVVALCLERRYDKGIFKYMISAAWYPVIYWVINGLVALMALPGTLMRKRKKLATWKSPDRGIDTSSDDLTICEVSDGDETTVTIHLPDEDTSGEESDKKERDIIDGKQVWWKKILEVILSGLAWAFILVYFFYVIYGFTCLAMGKTPFTFWIYTVEMLQETKHLLFITFIILLVEVVVMLFWKEYNRLKFGSLRRRTFKPDATVEQMAEFLEIPKEALNTMRSQKIIVLPQNIISKNFKAERKELLGEKIKKEEDNIQTPEKD
;
A
#
# COMPACT_ATOMS: atom_id res chain seq x y z
N MET A 1 -10.16 16.00 48.26
CA MET A 1 -9.68 14.76 47.63
C MET A 1 -10.56 14.34 46.43
N MET A 2 -11.90 14.18 46.58
CA MET A 2 -12.79 13.86 45.44
C MET A 2 -12.79 14.92 44.36
N GLU A 3 -12.81 16.19 44.74
CA GLU A 3 -12.79 17.33 43.82
C GLU A 3 -11.45 17.41 43.04
N SER A 4 -10.33 17.10 43.69
CA SER A 4 -9.02 17.01 43.06
C SER A 4 -8.91 15.83 42.10
N ILE A 5 -9.51 14.68 42.41
CA ILE A 5 -9.58 13.53 41.50
C ILE A 5 -10.49 13.84 40.31
N PHE A 6 -11.62 14.50 40.54
CA PHE A 6 -12.56 14.90 39.48
C PHE A 6 -11.93 15.91 38.52
N GLN A 7 -11.21 16.91 39.02
CA GLN A 7 -10.48 17.89 38.21
C GLN A 7 -9.33 17.21 37.45
N PHE A 8 -8.64 16.25 38.07
CA PHE A 8 -7.61 15.46 37.37
C PHE A 8 -8.21 14.67 36.21
N VAL A 9 -9.32 13.97 36.41
CA VAL A 9 -10.02 13.23 35.36
C VAL A 9 -10.50 14.16 34.23
N LEU A 10 -11.12 15.30 34.57
CA LEU A 10 -11.58 16.29 33.57
C LEU A 10 -10.43 16.86 32.74
N ASN A 11 -9.29 17.16 33.38
CA ASN A 11 -8.13 17.70 32.64
C ASN A 11 -7.53 16.66 31.70
N HIS A 12 -7.46 15.38 32.09
CA HIS A 12 -6.98 14.31 31.20
C HIS A 12 -7.96 14.05 30.07
N PHE A 13 -9.27 14.20 30.30
CA PHE A 13 -10.29 14.09 29.27
C PHE A 13 -10.15 15.18 28.20
N ARG A 14 -9.86 16.42 28.60
CA ARG A 14 -9.56 17.53 27.67
C ARG A 14 -8.34 17.24 26.79
N ILE A 15 -7.28 16.64 27.35
CA ILE A 15 -6.10 16.25 26.57
C ILE A 15 -6.46 15.19 25.53
N ILE A 16 -7.28 14.20 25.91
CA ILE A 16 -7.77 13.17 24.98
C ILE A 16 -8.56 13.80 23.84
N GLU A 17 -9.49 14.69 24.15
CA GLU A 17 -10.26 15.42 23.12
C GLU A 17 -9.35 16.20 22.17
N LEU A 18 -8.35 16.91 22.69
CA LEU A 18 -7.40 17.66 21.88
C LEU A 18 -6.62 16.73 20.94
N ILE A 19 -6.10 15.60 21.44
CA ILE A 19 -5.36 14.64 20.60
C ILE A 19 -6.27 14.04 19.53
N VAL A 20 -7.48 13.61 19.91
CA VAL A 20 -8.43 12.98 18.99
C VAL A 20 -8.86 13.94 17.89
N PHE A 21 -9.00 15.22 18.22
CA PHE A 21 -9.42 16.23 17.26
C PHE A 21 -8.27 16.73 16.37
N TRP A 22 -7.13 17.11 16.94
CA TRP A 22 -6.05 17.77 16.19
C TRP A 22 -5.17 16.80 15.40
N TYR A 23 -4.98 15.57 15.85
CA TYR A 23 -4.13 14.60 15.15
C TYR A 23 -4.56 14.35 13.70
N PRO A 24 -5.86 14.07 13.38
CA PRO A 24 -6.28 13.89 11.98
C PRO A 24 -6.15 15.17 11.14
N ILE A 25 -6.34 16.34 11.74
CA ILE A 25 -6.18 17.64 11.04
C ILE A 25 -4.72 17.81 10.64
N ILE A 26 -3.80 17.70 11.60
CA ILE A 26 -2.35 17.82 11.38
C ILE A 26 -1.91 16.81 10.31
N MET A 27 -2.27 15.54 10.45
CA MET A 27 -1.86 14.53 9.49
C MET A 27 -2.47 14.75 8.10
N GLY A 28 -3.75 15.11 8.03
CA GLY A 28 -4.44 15.40 6.76
C GLY A 28 -3.82 16.57 6.01
N LEU A 29 -3.53 17.67 6.69
CA LEU A 29 -2.86 18.83 6.13
C LEU A 29 -1.45 18.49 5.68
N LEU A 30 -0.70 17.76 6.49
CA LEU A 30 0.64 17.29 6.18
C LEU A 30 0.67 16.45 4.89
N TRP A 31 -0.30 15.55 4.72
CA TRP A 31 -0.41 14.74 3.50
C TRP A 31 -0.79 15.57 2.28
N ILE A 32 -1.68 16.57 2.44
CA ILE A 32 -2.03 17.53 1.38
C ILE A 32 -0.79 18.32 0.95
N VAL A 33 -0.10 18.95 1.90
CA VAL A 33 1.08 19.78 1.63
C VAL A 33 2.18 18.96 0.96
N GLY A 34 2.50 17.80 1.53
CA GLY A 34 3.53 16.93 0.99
C GLY A 34 3.21 16.40 -0.41
N GLY A 35 1.96 16.00 -0.64
CA GLY A 35 1.47 15.56 -1.96
C GLY A 35 1.57 16.65 -3.02
N VAL A 36 1.14 17.88 -2.68
CA VAL A 36 1.22 19.04 -3.57
C VAL A 36 2.68 19.43 -3.87
N ILE A 37 3.56 19.47 -2.85
CA ILE A 37 5.00 19.70 -3.05
C ILE A 37 5.61 18.64 -3.95
N TYR A 38 5.26 17.34 -3.75
CA TYR A 38 5.74 16.25 -4.58
C TYR A 38 5.31 16.44 -6.04
N TYR A 39 4.03 16.76 -6.27
CA TYR A 39 3.48 16.97 -7.60
C TYR A 39 4.24 18.07 -8.35
N PHE A 40 4.34 19.27 -7.79
CA PHE A 40 5.00 20.39 -8.48
C PHE A 40 6.51 20.20 -8.67
N ARG A 41 7.18 19.49 -7.78
CA ARG A 41 8.63 19.36 -7.79
C ARG A 41 9.17 18.13 -8.52
N ILE A 42 8.39 17.07 -8.58
CA ILE A 42 8.82 15.77 -9.08
C ILE A 42 7.89 15.27 -10.20
N GLU A 43 6.60 15.12 -9.91
CA GLU A 43 5.64 14.45 -10.78
C GLU A 43 5.28 15.25 -12.04
N ARG A 44 5.30 16.58 -11.98
CA ARG A 44 5.03 17.46 -13.13
C ARG A 44 6.15 17.45 -14.17
N LYS A 45 7.35 17.02 -13.80
CA LYS A 45 8.49 16.91 -14.70
C LYS A 45 8.30 15.73 -15.67
N ASP A 46 9.05 15.79 -16.77
CA ASP A 46 9.11 14.67 -17.70
C ASP A 46 9.61 13.41 -16.99
N PRO A 47 9.12 12.23 -17.41
CA PRO A 47 9.60 10.95 -16.88
C PRO A 47 11.12 10.83 -17.03
N LEU A 48 11.75 10.13 -16.08
CA LEU A 48 13.19 9.89 -16.12
C LEU A 48 13.57 9.13 -17.41
N PRO A 49 14.70 9.45 -18.03
CA PRO A 49 15.17 8.71 -19.19
C PRO A 49 15.54 7.27 -18.80
N LEU A 50 15.35 6.36 -19.75
CA LEU A 50 15.75 4.96 -19.63
C LEU A 50 17.01 4.73 -20.50
N PRO A 51 18.21 4.76 -19.93
CA PRO A 51 19.46 4.67 -20.70
C PRO A 51 19.77 3.27 -21.22
N SER A 52 19.23 2.22 -20.60
CA SER A 52 19.43 0.82 -20.95
C SER A 52 18.25 -0.03 -20.51
N THR A 53 18.18 -1.26 -20.98
CA THR A 53 17.10 -2.22 -20.67
C THR A 53 17.67 -3.52 -20.09
N PRO A 54 18.17 -3.51 -18.83
CA PRO A 54 18.66 -4.73 -18.17
C PRO A 54 17.54 -5.75 -18.02
N MET A 55 17.92 -7.01 -17.82
CA MET A 55 16.98 -8.11 -17.63
C MET A 55 16.13 -7.93 -16.37
N VAL A 56 14.80 -8.02 -16.53
CA VAL A 56 13.81 -7.95 -15.44
C VAL A 56 13.08 -9.29 -15.33
N SER A 57 12.91 -9.80 -14.11
CA SER A 57 12.03 -10.94 -13.84
C SER A 57 10.75 -10.47 -13.16
N VAL A 58 9.61 -10.67 -13.83
CA VAL A 58 8.29 -10.38 -13.28
C VAL A 58 7.83 -11.60 -12.50
N LEU A 59 7.66 -11.46 -11.18
CA LEU A 59 7.22 -12.52 -10.28
C LEU A 59 5.71 -12.41 -10.05
N VAL A 60 4.99 -13.47 -10.40
CA VAL A 60 3.53 -13.56 -10.27
C VAL A 60 3.20 -14.72 -9.31
N PRO A 61 3.21 -14.49 -7.99
CA PRO A 61 2.73 -15.47 -7.03
C PRO A 61 1.22 -15.66 -7.20
N ALA A 62 0.77 -16.89 -7.35
CA ALA A 62 -0.62 -17.26 -7.58
C ALA A 62 -1.08 -18.32 -6.57
N PHE A 63 -2.27 -18.14 -5.98
CA PHE A 63 -2.94 -19.11 -5.12
C PHE A 63 -4.44 -19.02 -5.31
N ASN A 64 -5.03 -20.03 -5.96
CA ASN A 64 -6.43 -20.06 -6.37
C ASN A 64 -6.82 -18.84 -7.21
N GLU A 65 -6.11 -18.65 -8.32
CA GLU A 65 -6.29 -17.52 -9.25
C GLU A 65 -6.56 -18.01 -10.70
N SER A 66 -7.09 -19.23 -10.88
CA SER A 66 -7.38 -19.80 -12.20
C SER A 66 -8.19 -18.85 -13.07
N ALA A 67 -9.18 -18.18 -12.50
CA ALA A 67 -10.06 -17.24 -13.20
C ALA A 67 -9.37 -15.95 -13.72
N ASN A 68 -8.25 -15.54 -13.13
CA ASN A 68 -7.59 -14.27 -13.45
C ASN A 68 -6.27 -14.46 -14.21
N LEU A 69 -5.60 -15.60 -14.02
CA LEU A 69 -4.22 -15.81 -14.41
C LEU A 69 -3.99 -15.66 -15.92
N LEU A 70 -4.93 -16.13 -16.74
CA LEU A 70 -4.86 -16.01 -18.20
C LEU A 70 -4.80 -14.55 -18.65
N GLU A 71 -5.71 -13.71 -18.16
CA GLU A 71 -5.76 -12.28 -18.49
C GLU A 71 -4.50 -11.56 -17.99
N VAL A 72 -4.07 -11.85 -16.76
CA VAL A 72 -2.87 -11.25 -16.16
C VAL A 72 -1.62 -11.54 -17.00
N VAL A 73 -1.40 -12.81 -17.37
CA VAL A 73 -0.22 -13.20 -18.15
C VAL A 73 -0.28 -12.65 -19.57
N LYS A 74 -1.45 -12.63 -20.22
CA LYS A 74 -1.63 -12.01 -21.54
C LYS A 74 -1.23 -10.52 -21.51
N ARG A 75 -1.71 -9.76 -20.52
CA ARG A 75 -1.38 -8.34 -20.34
C ARG A 75 0.11 -8.12 -20.01
N LEU A 76 0.69 -8.97 -19.18
CA LEU A 76 2.12 -8.91 -18.88
C LEU A 76 3.00 -9.26 -20.08
N ASN A 77 2.54 -10.10 -21.00
CA ASN A 77 3.29 -10.43 -22.23
C ASN A 77 3.29 -9.28 -23.26
N GLU A 78 2.39 -8.29 -23.13
CA GLU A 78 2.28 -7.10 -23.99
C GLU A 78 3.06 -5.87 -23.47
N MET A 79 3.97 -6.01 -22.49
CA MET A 79 4.70 -4.89 -21.90
C MET A 79 5.68 -4.22 -22.88
N ASN A 80 5.74 -2.89 -22.87
CA ASN A 80 6.68 -2.08 -23.68
C ASN A 80 8.10 -2.08 -23.07
N TYR A 81 8.61 -3.25 -22.73
CA TYR A 81 9.95 -3.43 -22.23
C TYR A 81 10.58 -4.66 -22.90
N PRO A 82 11.74 -4.55 -23.55
CA PRO A 82 12.21 -5.62 -24.44
C PRO A 82 12.77 -6.83 -23.70
N ASN A 83 13.42 -6.64 -22.55
CA ASN A 83 14.26 -7.66 -21.89
C ASN A 83 13.67 -8.07 -20.54
N TYR A 84 12.68 -8.96 -20.55
CA TYR A 84 12.06 -9.49 -19.32
C TYR A 84 11.59 -10.93 -19.50
N GLU A 85 11.41 -11.61 -18.36
CA GLU A 85 10.72 -12.89 -18.21
C GLU A 85 9.57 -12.77 -17.23
N ILE A 86 8.61 -13.68 -17.30
CA ILE A 86 7.48 -13.79 -16.37
C ILE A 86 7.60 -15.13 -15.65
N LEU A 87 7.68 -15.12 -14.32
CA LEU A 87 7.67 -16.31 -13.48
C LEU A 87 6.34 -16.40 -12.76
N ILE A 88 5.52 -17.36 -13.13
CA ILE A 88 4.30 -17.73 -12.41
C ILE A 88 4.72 -18.68 -11.29
N ILE A 89 4.37 -18.36 -10.04
CA ILE A 89 4.68 -19.21 -8.89
C ILE A 89 3.37 -19.68 -8.26
N ASN A 90 2.95 -20.88 -8.58
CA ASN A 90 1.81 -21.53 -7.93
C ASN A 90 2.18 -21.95 -6.52
N ASP A 91 1.47 -21.46 -5.50
CA ASP A 91 1.71 -21.73 -4.08
C ASP A 91 0.73 -22.81 -3.55
N GLY A 92 0.69 -23.97 -4.20
CA GLY A 92 -0.13 -25.10 -3.80
C GLY A 92 -1.63 -24.82 -3.91
N SER A 93 -2.06 -24.32 -5.07
CA SER A 93 -3.49 -24.06 -5.33
C SER A 93 -4.31 -25.34 -5.36
N SER A 94 -5.57 -25.24 -4.97
CA SER A 94 -6.55 -26.33 -4.99
C SER A 94 -7.50 -26.29 -6.20
N ASP A 95 -7.39 -25.24 -7.01
CA ASP A 95 -8.11 -25.05 -8.28
C ASP A 95 -7.16 -25.30 -9.47
N ASP A 96 -7.62 -25.00 -10.68
CA ASP A 96 -6.88 -25.23 -11.92
C ASP A 96 -5.70 -24.25 -12.15
N THR A 97 -5.32 -23.42 -11.17
CA THR A 97 -4.23 -22.44 -11.29
C THR A 97 -2.93 -23.10 -11.75
N ALA A 98 -2.58 -24.28 -11.21
CA ALA A 98 -1.36 -25.00 -11.59
C ALA A 98 -1.37 -25.42 -13.07
N LEU A 99 -2.54 -25.90 -13.55
CA LEU A 99 -2.75 -26.32 -14.92
C LEU A 99 -2.59 -25.15 -15.88
N TYR A 100 -3.26 -24.01 -15.59
CA TYR A 100 -3.12 -22.78 -16.39
C TYR A 100 -1.68 -22.26 -16.40
N ALA A 101 -1.00 -22.27 -15.27
CA ALA A 101 0.39 -21.79 -15.17
C ALA A 101 1.33 -22.59 -16.06
N LYS A 102 1.18 -23.93 -16.12
CA LYS A 102 1.98 -24.80 -16.99
C LYS A 102 1.67 -24.56 -18.47
N ALA A 103 0.39 -24.51 -18.86
CA ALA A 103 -0.02 -24.25 -20.23
C ALA A 103 0.44 -22.86 -20.74
N LEU A 104 0.37 -21.83 -19.90
CA LEU A 104 0.87 -20.51 -20.24
C LEU A 104 2.40 -20.48 -20.38
N ALA A 105 3.11 -21.27 -19.56
CA ALA A 105 4.53 -21.43 -19.71
C ALA A 105 4.89 -22.12 -21.04
N GLU A 106 4.14 -23.11 -21.49
CA GLU A 106 4.33 -23.76 -22.79
C GLU A 106 4.03 -22.84 -23.97
N LYS A 107 2.93 -22.06 -23.87
CA LYS A 107 2.48 -21.17 -24.96
C LYS A 107 3.42 -19.98 -25.20
N TYR A 108 3.94 -19.36 -24.13
CA TYR A 108 4.71 -18.12 -24.24
C TYR A 108 6.18 -18.33 -23.88
N ASP A 109 7.12 -17.97 -24.77
CA ASP A 109 8.55 -18.15 -24.56
C ASP A 109 9.09 -17.43 -23.31
N ARG A 110 8.54 -16.26 -22.99
CA ARG A 110 8.97 -15.44 -21.83
C ARG A 110 8.39 -15.92 -20.51
N VAL A 111 7.39 -16.82 -20.53
CA VAL A 111 6.70 -17.30 -19.33
C VAL A 111 7.34 -18.58 -18.84
N ARG A 112 7.55 -18.67 -17.54
CA ARG A 112 8.05 -19.85 -16.81
C ARG A 112 7.16 -20.13 -15.62
N CYS A 113 7.09 -21.38 -15.18
CA CYS A 113 6.24 -21.82 -14.08
C CYS A 113 7.07 -22.48 -12.97
N ILE A 114 6.76 -22.13 -11.72
CA ILE A 114 7.17 -22.85 -10.51
C ILE A 114 5.90 -23.37 -9.85
N ASP A 115 5.77 -24.68 -9.74
CA ASP A 115 4.59 -25.35 -9.20
C ASP A 115 4.92 -26.01 -7.86
N LEU A 116 4.48 -25.38 -6.76
CA LEU A 116 4.53 -25.92 -5.40
C LEU A 116 3.29 -26.76 -5.15
N GLN A 117 3.47 -27.91 -4.50
CA GLN A 117 2.36 -28.80 -4.14
C GLN A 117 1.76 -28.46 -2.77
N GLU A 118 2.37 -27.56 -1.99
CA GLU A 118 1.91 -27.15 -0.66
C GLU A 118 1.85 -25.63 -0.55
N ASN A 119 0.78 -25.10 0.06
CA ASN A 119 0.67 -23.66 0.35
C ASN A 119 1.63 -23.25 1.48
N CYS A 120 2.66 -22.53 1.11
CA CYS A 120 3.70 -22.03 2.02
C CYS A 120 3.64 -20.52 2.23
N GLY A 121 2.72 -19.83 1.55
CA GLY A 121 2.44 -18.40 1.65
C GLY A 121 3.23 -17.55 0.65
N LYS A 122 2.67 -16.36 0.33
CA LYS A 122 3.18 -15.44 -0.69
C LYS A 122 4.67 -15.10 -0.53
N ALA A 123 5.12 -14.85 0.69
CA ALA A 123 6.54 -14.56 0.95
C ALA A 123 7.46 -15.72 0.54
N ASN A 124 7.00 -16.96 0.71
CA ASN A 124 7.74 -18.16 0.29
C ASN A 124 7.74 -18.30 -1.24
N ALA A 125 6.60 -18.07 -1.89
CA ALA A 125 6.50 -18.06 -3.35
C ALA A 125 7.45 -17.00 -3.97
N LEU A 126 7.47 -15.77 -3.43
CA LEU A 126 8.41 -14.73 -3.86
C LEU A 126 9.88 -15.12 -3.63
N TYR A 127 10.17 -15.84 -2.56
CA TYR A 127 11.51 -16.35 -2.28
C TYR A 127 11.97 -17.35 -3.35
N LEU A 128 11.11 -18.28 -3.75
CA LEU A 128 11.38 -19.23 -4.85
C LEU A 128 11.51 -18.51 -6.19
N GLY A 129 10.66 -17.53 -6.45
CA GLY A 129 10.79 -16.67 -7.63
C GLY A 129 12.12 -15.92 -7.67
N PHE A 130 12.61 -15.43 -6.53
CA PHE A 130 13.94 -14.83 -6.42
C PHE A 130 15.05 -15.82 -6.82
N MET A 131 14.95 -17.07 -6.37
CA MET A 131 15.94 -18.12 -6.67
C MET A 131 15.98 -18.46 -8.17
N ALA A 132 14.80 -18.63 -8.79
CA ALA A 132 14.66 -19.04 -10.19
C ALA A 132 14.81 -17.87 -11.18
N SER A 133 14.76 -16.61 -10.74
CA SER A 133 14.82 -15.43 -11.59
C SER A 133 16.16 -15.23 -12.26
N LYS A 134 16.15 -14.85 -13.55
CA LYS A 134 17.35 -14.51 -14.34
C LYS A 134 17.73 -13.04 -14.24
N GLY A 135 16.74 -12.15 -14.06
CA GLY A 135 16.92 -10.69 -14.03
C GLY A 135 17.68 -10.18 -12.81
N GLU A 136 18.34 -9.06 -12.97
CA GLU A 136 18.93 -8.25 -11.90
C GLU A 136 17.89 -7.54 -11.04
N TYR A 137 16.75 -7.23 -11.66
CA TYR A 137 15.63 -6.55 -11.07
C TYR A 137 14.42 -7.47 -11.06
N LEU A 138 13.67 -7.43 -9.96
CA LEU A 138 12.48 -8.24 -9.76
C LEU A 138 11.28 -7.31 -9.69
N VAL A 139 10.25 -7.56 -10.49
CA VAL A 139 8.97 -6.86 -10.42
C VAL A 139 7.94 -7.82 -9.85
N CYS A 140 7.33 -7.49 -8.72
CA CYS A 140 6.29 -8.30 -8.09
C CYS A 140 4.91 -7.77 -8.46
N VAL A 141 4.04 -8.69 -8.91
CA VAL A 141 2.64 -8.43 -9.31
C VAL A 141 1.78 -9.56 -8.77
N ASP A 142 0.62 -9.27 -8.18
CA ASP A 142 -0.30 -10.31 -7.71
C ASP A 142 -0.99 -11.02 -8.88
N GLY A 143 -1.40 -12.28 -8.68
CA GLY A 143 -2.02 -13.12 -9.71
C GLY A 143 -3.40 -12.66 -10.21
N ASP A 144 -3.96 -11.60 -9.57
CA ASP A 144 -5.22 -10.94 -9.95
C ASP A 144 -5.04 -9.53 -10.49
N SER A 145 -3.80 -9.12 -10.67
CA SER A 145 -3.42 -7.74 -10.99
C SER A 145 -2.52 -7.70 -12.21
N TYR A 146 -2.63 -6.66 -13.02
CA TYR A 146 -1.75 -6.49 -14.16
C TYR A 146 -1.22 -5.06 -14.26
N LEU A 147 -0.05 -4.93 -14.88
CA LEU A 147 0.65 -3.67 -15.06
C LEU A 147 0.21 -2.97 -16.35
N ASP A 148 0.23 -1.64 -16.33
CA ASP A 148 0.17 -0.84 -17.55
C ASP A 148 1.43 -1.11 -18.42
N LYS A 149 1.30 -1.04 -19.74
CA LYS A 149 2.34 -1.42 -20.72
C LYS A 149 3.71 -0.79 -20.45
N ASP A 150 3.77 0.46 -19.98
CA ASP A 150 5.00 1.19 -19.71
C ASP A 150 5.46 1.11 -18.25
N CYS A 151 4.78 0.36 -17.38
CA CYS A 151 5.03 0.32 -15.95
C CYS A 151 6.47 -0.07 -15.61
N ILE A 152 7.00 -1.15 -16.22
CA ILE A 152 8.40 -1.60 -16.01
C ILE A 152 9.38 -0.50 -16.42
N ARG A 153 9.16 0.14 -17.57
CA ARG A 153 10.00 1.24 -18.07
C ARG A 153 10.13 2.37 -17.07
N TYR A 154 9.00 2.83 -16.51
CA TYR A 154 8.99 3.90 -15.51
C TYR A 154 9.71 3.49 -14.24
N MET A 155 9.52 2.27 -13.75
CA MET A 155 10.19 1.80 -12.55
C MET A 155 11.70 1.63 -12.77
N MET A 156 12.13 1.09 -13.91
CA MET A 156 13.54 0.86 -14.22
C MET A 156 14.32 2.16 -14.38
N ALA A 157 13.71 3.22 -14.89
CA ALA A 157 14.34 4.52 -15.01
C ALA A 157 14.86 5.09 -13.68
N HIS A 158 14.27 4.72 -12.55
CA HIS A 158 14.75 5.11 -11.22
C HIS A 158 16.03 4.40 -10.80
N PHE A 159 16.19 3.13 -11.15
CA PHE A 159 17.38 2.34 -10.80
C PHE A 159 18.59 2.72 -11.65
N LEU A 160 18.33 3.10 -12.90
CA LEU A 160 19.36 3.40 -13.90
C LEU A 160 19.70 4.88 -13.98
N ASN A 161 19.08 5.72 -13.14
CA ASN A 161 19.35 7.15 -13.10
C ASN A 161 20.78 7.41 -12.59
N GLU A 162 21.56 8.17 -13.35
CA GLU A 162 22.94 8.55 -13.00
C GLU A 162 23.02 9.26 -11.64
N ASN A 163 21.99 10.02 -11.28
CA ASN A 163 21.90 10.73 -10.03
C ASN A 163 21.32 9.84 -8.91
N ASN A 164 22.14 8.97 -8.32
CA ASN A 164 21.80 8.10 -7.18
C ASN A 164 20.88 6.90 -7.49
N GLY A 165 20.82 6.40 -8.73
CA GLY A 165 20.11 5.16 -9.06
C GLY A 165 20.69 3.93 -8.35
N GLU A 166 22.00 3.89 -8.13
CA GLU A 166 22.71 2.85 -7.37
C GLU A 166 22.18 2.64 -5.94
N ARG A 167 21.63 3.71 -5.32
CA ARG A 167 21.07 3.67 -3.95
C ARG A 167 19.66 3.12 -3.90
N VAL A 168 18.99 2.99 -5.03
CA VAL A 168 17.60 2.57 -5.10
C VAL A 168 17.51 1.07 -4.89
N GLY A 169 16.89 0.65 -3.79
CA GLY A 169 16.63 -0.75 -3.47
C GLY A 169 15.26 -1.22 -3.95
N ALA A 170 14.28 -0.30 -4.00
CA ALA A 170 12.95 -0.60 -4.50
C ALA A 170 12.27 0.62 -5.13
N VAL A 171 11.38 0.37 -6.08
CA VAL A 171 10.47 1.36 -6.67
C VAL A 171 9.05 0.82 -6.60
N THR A 172 8.15 1.52 -5.91
CA THR A 172 6.74 1.15 -5.84
C THR A 172 5.91 1.99 -6.78
N GLY A 173 4.99 1.35 -7.49
CA GLY A 173 4.05 2.00 -8.41
C GLY A 173 2.75 2.43 -7.75
N ASN A 174 1.78 2.77 -8.59
CA ASN A 174 0.49 3.34 -8.26
C ASN A 174 -0.64 2.32 -8.53
N PRO A 175 -1.15 1.61 -7.50
CA PRO A 175 -2.24 0.67 -7.67
C PRO A 175 -3.57 1.39 -7.95
N ARG A 176 -4.34 0.85 -8.89
CA ARG A 176 -5.63 1.37 -9.36
C ARG A 176 -6.71 0.32 -9.18
N VAL A 177 -7.86 0.76 -8.69
CA VAL A 177 -9.03 -0.11 -8.54
C VAL A 177 -9.72 -0.31 -9.89
N ARG A 178 -9.89 -1.57 -10.26
CA ARG A 178 -10.46 -2.01 -11.52
C ARG A 178 -11.97 -2.22 -11.43
N ASN A 179 -12.43 -2.99 -10.43
CA ASN A 179 -13.85 -3.24 -10.20
C ASN A 179 -14.50 -2.06 -9.45
N ARG A 180 -15.55 -1.45 -10.04
CA ARG A 180 -16.19 -0.22 -9.55
C ARG A 180 -17.70 -0.34 -9.44
N SER A 181 -18.21 -1.57 -9.38
CA SER A 181 -19.65 -1.85 -9.37
C SER A 181 -20.30 -1.52 -8.03
N SER A 182 -19.67 -1.89 -6.91
CA SER A 182 -20.23 -1.72 -5.58
C SER A 182 -19.81 -0.42 -4.90
N LEU A 183 -20.61 0.03 -3.91
CA LEU A 183 -20.29 1.20 -3.08
C LEU A 183 -18.94 1.03 -2.37
N PHE A 184 -18.65 -0.16 -1.84
CA PHE A 184 -17.37 -0.43 -1.18
C PHE A 184 -16.18 -0.33 -2.13
N ALA A 185 -16.31 -0.80 -3.38
CA ALA A 185 -15.26 -0.64 -4.38
C ALA A 185 -15.03 0.82 -4.75
N LYS A 186 -16.09 1.63 -4.89
CA LYS A 186 -16.02 3.07 -5.17
C LYS A 186 -15.38 3.86 -4.01
N ILE A 187 -15.70 3.53 -2.76
CA ILE A 187 -15.06 4.14 -1.58
C ILE A 187 -13.56 3.78 -1.58
N GLN A 188 -13.21 2.50 -1.82
CA GLN A 188 -11.82 2.07 -1.89
C GLN A 188 -11.07 2.76 -3.03
N LEU A 189 -11.68 2.99 -4.19
CA LEU A 189 -11.08 3.78 -5.27
C LEU A 189 -10.63 5.16 -4.79
N CYS A 190 -11.52 5.88 -4.08
CA CYS A 190 -11.20 7.17 -3.49
C CYS A 190 -10.13 7.07 -2.40
N GLU A 191 -10.17 6.02 -1.58
CA GLU A 191 -9.15 5.73 -0.56
C GLU A 191 -7.77 5.47 -1.17
N TYR A 192 -7.68 4.69 -2.26
CA TYR A 192 -6.41 4.45 -2.94
C TYR A 192 -5.77 5.75 -3.45
N ALA A 193 -6.58 6.68 -3.94
CA ALA A 193 -6.13 8.01 -4.34
C ALA A 193 -5.63 8.82 -3.12
N SER A 194 -6.43 8.90 -2.05
CA SER A 194 -6.20 9.80 -0.91
C SER A 194 -5.22 9.21 0.11
N ILE A 195 -5.41 7.95 0.53
CA ILE A 195 -4.64 7.38 1.64
C ILE A 195 -3.39 6.66 1.13
N ILE A 196 -3.46 5.94 0.02
CA ILE A 196 -2.32 5.17 -0.46
C ILE A 196 -1.39 6.04 -1.30
N SER A 197 -1.93 6.72 -2.31
CA SER A 197 -1.13 7.45 -3.28
C SER A 197 -0.64 8.81 -2.74
N LEU A 198 -1.51 9.60 -2.09
CA LEU A 198 -1.16 10.91 -1.54
C LEU A 198 -0.12 10.78 -0.41
N ILE A 199 -0.30 9.79 0.49
CA ILE A 199 0.64 9.55 1.59
C ILE A 199 2.01 9.13 1.06
N LYS A 200 2.08 8.26 0.04
CA LYS A 200 3.36 7.88 -0.58
C LYS A 200 4.11 9.10 -1.15
N ARG A 201 3.39 10.03 -1.79
CA ARG A 201 3.98 11.30 -2.26
C ARG A 201 4.59 12.09 -1.10
N THR A 202 3.85 12.23 -0.01
CA THR A 202 4.30 12.94 1.19
C THR A 202 5.51 12.26 1.83
N GLN A 203 5.45 10.96 2.03
CA GLN A 203 6.53 10.16 2.62
C GLN A 203 7.81 10.23 1.77
N ARG A 204 7.71 10.37 0.44
CA ARG A 204 8.87 10.64 -0.42
C ARG A 204 9.51 11.99 -0.16
N ILE A 205 8.76 13.03 0.18
CA ILE A 205 9.31 14.33 0.59
C ILE A 205 10.07 14.21 1.92
N TRP A 206 9.57 13.40 2.85
CA TRP A 206 10.25 13.12 4.13
C TRP A 206 11.45 12.18 3.97
N GLY A 207 11.46 11.37 2.93
CA GLY A 207 12.57 10.53 2.51
C GLY A 207 12.53 9.09 3.00
N LYS A 208 11.45 8.65 3.68
CA LYS A 208 11.23 7.27 4.08
C LYS A 208 9.76 6.90 3.92
N MET A 209 9.49 5.65 3.52
CA MET A 209 8.14 5.16 3.20
C MET A 209 7.68 4.12 4.23
N MET A 210 6.39 4.11 4.54
CA MET A 210 5.80 3.10 5.40
C MET A 210 5.75 1.73 4.73
N THR A 211 5.35 1.70 3.45
CA THR A 211 5.21 0.45 2.69
C THR A 211 5.30 0.68 1.19
N VAL A 212 5.88 -0.27 0.50
CA VAL A 212 5.66 -0.46 -0.94
C VAL A 212 4.28 -1.11 -1.16
N SER A 213 3.75 -1.06 -2.37
CA SER A 213 2.54 -1.84 -2.72
C SER A 213 2.96 -3.20 -3.24
N GLY A 214 2.61 -4.28 -2.53
CA GLY A 214 2.95 -5.65 -2.90
C GLY A 214 2.42 -6.09 -4.27
N VAL A 215 1.45 -5.36 -4.83
CA VAL A 215 0.87 -5.59 -6.17
C VAL A 215 1.66 -4.92 -7.30
N VAL A 216 2.54 -3.94 -6.99
CA VAL A 216 3.34 -3.21 -7.98
C VAL A 216 4.60 -2.66 -7.34
N VAL A 217 5.66 -3.43 -7.39
CA VAL A 217 6.95 -3.02 -6.85
C VAL A 217 8.09 -3.69 -7.61
N ALA A 218 9.09 -2.89 -7.96
CA ALA A 218 10.35 -3.38 -8.48
C ALA A 218 11.41 -3.37 -7.38
N TYR A 219 12.23 -4.40 -7.31
CA TYR A 219 13.34 -4.53 -6.36
C TYR A 219 14.65 -4.73 -7.10
N ARG A 220 15.74 -4.15 -6.59
CA ARG A 220 17.10 -4.57 -6.93
C ARG A 220 17.43 -5.85 -6.17
N LYS A 221 17.85 -6.88 -6.88
CA LYS A 221 18.14 -8.21 -6.30
C LYS A 221 19.19 -8.14 -5.19
N GLN A 222 20.25 -7.34 -5.38
CA GLN A 222 21.27 -7.11 -4.36
C GLN A 222 20.69 -6.48 -3.08
N ALA A 223 19.75 -5.54 -3.21
CA ALA A 223 19.12 -4.90 -2.04
C ALA A 223 18.30 -5.92 -1.22
N LEU A 224 17.63 -6.86 -1.89
CA LEU A 224 16.92 -7.95 -1.23
C LEU A 224 17.88 -8.90 -0.50
N LEU A 225 19.02 -9.24 -1.11
CA LEU A 225 20.06 -10.05 -0.45
C LEU A 225 20.59 -9.36 0.81
N ASP A 226 20.96 -8.10 0.71
CA ASP A 226 21.50 -7.33 1.84
C ASP A 226 20.54 -7.25 3.02
N CYS A 227 19.23 -7.25 2.77
CA CYS A 227 18.23 -7.18 3.83
C CYS A 227 17.67 -8.54 4.27
N GLY A 228 18.12 -9.67 3.65
CA GLY A 228 17.70 -11.02 4.01
C GLY A 228 16.34 -11.42 3.46
N LEU A 229 15.99 -10.96 2.24
CA LEU A 229 14.76 -11.26 1.50
C LEU A 229 13.47 -10.97 2.28
N TRP A 230 12.34 -11.56 1.87
CA TRP A 230 11.04 -11.38 2.54
C TRP A 230 10.94 -12.21 3.83
N ASP A 231 10.24 -11.65 4.80
CA ASP A 231 9.97 -12.31 6.06
C ASP A 231 8.77 -13.25 5.94
N ARG A 232 9.01 -14.58 5.94
CA ARG A 232 7.98 -15.61 5.77
C ARG A 232 7.01 -15.76 6.95
N ASP A 233 7.37 -15.23 8.11
CA ASP A 233 6.57 -15.24 9.34
C ASP A 233 5.76 -13.96 9.54
N MET A 234 5.80 -13.01 8.60
CA MET A 234 5.01 -11.77 8.62
C MET A 234 3.75 -11.91 7.79
N VAL A 235 2.66 -11.32 8.27
CA VAL A 235 1.36 -11.38 7.56
C VAL A 235 1.38 -10.53 6.28
N THR A 236 2.19 -9.45 6.30
CA THR A 236 2.40 -8.55 5.16
C THR A 236 3.91 -8.49 4.88
N GLU A 237 4.32 -9.22 3.86
CA GLU A 237 5.70 -9.33 3.41
C GLU A 237 6.24 -8.01 2.84
N ASP A 238 5.36 -7.22 2.22
CA ASP A 238 5.65 -5.93 1.58
C ASP A 238 6.00 -4.84 2.60
N ILE A 239 5.24 -4.71 3.70
CA ILE A 239 5.57 -3.79 4.79
C ILE A 239 6.89 -4.22 5.44
N ALA A 240 7.04 -5.52 5.71
CA ALA A 240 8.23 -6.04 6.38
C ALA A 240 9.52 -5.81 5.56
N VAL A 241 9.51 -6.11 4.26
CA VAL A 241 10.68 -5.90 3.40
C VAL A 241 10.99 -4.42 3.21
N THR A 242 9.96 -3.55 3.16
CA THR A 242 10.13 -2.09 3.12
C THR A 242 11.00 -1.61 4.29
N TRP A 243 10.64 -1.98 5.51
CA TRP A 243 11.39 -1.58 6.70
C TRP A 243 12.79 -2.17 6.77
N LYS A 244 12.96 -3.40 6.27
CA LYS A 244 14.29 -4.03 6.19
C LYS A 244 15.21 -3.29 5.22
N LEU A 245 14.73 -2.96 4.03
CA LEU A 245 15.46 -2.16 3.03
C LEU A 245 15.87 -0.81 3.60
N GLU A 246 14.94 -0.09 4.20
CA GLU A 246 15.21 1.25 4.74
C GLU A 246 16.14 1.24 5.96
N ARG A 247 16.05 0.20 6.82
CA ARG A 247 17.01 0.00 7.93
C ARG A 247 18.41 -0.30 7.44
N ASN A 248 18.54 -0.94 6.29
CA ASN A 248 19.80 -1.18 5.59
C ASN A 248 20.18 -0.01 4.67
N PHE A 249 19.50 1.13 4.80
CA PHE A 249 19.76 2.40 4.14
C PHE A 249 19.58 2.39 2.62
N TRP A 250 18.90 1.40 2.07
CA TRP A 250 18.43 1.44 0.71
C TRP A 250 17.35 2.53 0.56
N ASP A 251 17.32 3.17 -0.62
CA ASP A 251 16.30 4.17 -0.94
C ASP A 251 15.10 3.48 -1.60
N ILE A 252 13.89 3.88 -1.20
CA ILE A 252 12.65 3.41 -1.83
C ILE A 252 12.01 4.59 -2.53
N ARG A 253 11.63 4.41 -3.78
CA ARG A 253 11.00 5.46 -4.59
C ARG A 253 9.57 5.13 -4.93
N TYR A 254 8.78 6.16 -5.14
CA TYR A 254 7.41 6.08 -5.64
C TYR A 254 7.36 6.62 -7.05
N GLU A 255 6.79 5.84 -7.98
CA GLU A 255 6.58 6.23 -9.37
C GLU A 255 5.08 6.21 -9.70
N PRO A 256 4.42 7.38 -9.74
CA PRO A 256 2.98 7.45 -9.98
C PRO A 256 2.54 7.07 -11.40
N ASN A 257 3.45 7.09 -12.40
CA ASN A 257 3.16 6.63 -13.76
C ASN A 257 3.22 5.10 -13.89
N ALA A 258 3.83 4.39 -12.94
CA ALA A 258 3.85 2.94 -12.92
C ALA A 258 2.51 2.40 -12.40
N LEU A 259 1.53 2.32 -13.29
CA LEU A 259 0.16 1.92 -12.95
C LEU A 259 0.03 0.40 -12.87
N CYS A 260 -0.77 -0.06 -11.91
CA CYS A 260 -1.18 -1.45 -11.75
C CYS A 260 -2.70 -1.51 -11.52
N TRP A 261 -3.39 -2.31 -12.27
CA TRP A 261 -4.84 -2.50 -12.20
C TRP A 261 -5.16 -3.74 -11.39
N MET A 262 -5.88 -3.57 -10.27
CA MET A 262 -6.15 -4.61 -9.30
C MET A 262 -7.61 -4.70 -8.90
N LEU A 263 -8.03 -5.85 -8.41
CA LEU A 263 -9.35 -6.09 -7.85
C LEU A 263 -9.38 -5.80 -6.36
N VAL A 264 -10.48 -5.19 -5.88
CA VAL A 264 -10.71 -4.93 -4.45
C VAL A 264 -11.95 -5.69 -3.96
N PRO A 265 -12.05 -6.00 -2.65
CA PRO A 265 -13.24 -6.62 -2.08
C PRO A 265 -14.49 -5.77 -2.28
N GLU A 266 -15.56 -6.38 -2.78
CA GLU A 266 -16.86 -5.72 -2.97
C GLU A 266 -17.85 -5.95 -1.83
N THR A 267 -17.53 -6.86 -0.91
CA THR A 267 -18.35 -7.17 0.27
C THR A 267 -17.73 -6.61 1.54
N LEU A 268 -18.57 -6.23 2.51
CA LEU A 268 -18.11 -5.74 3.82
C LEU A 268 -17.25 -6.80 4.55
N LYS A 269 -17.62 -8.07 4.46
CA LYS A 269 -16.87 -9.20 5.07
C LYS A 269 -15.48 -9.34 4.45
N GLY A 270 -15.37 -9.25 3.13
CA GLY A 270 -14.10 -9.27 2.39
C GLY A 270 -13.23 -8.08 2.76
N LEU A 271 -13.81 -6.88 2.81
CA LEU A 271 -13.14 -5.66 3.22
C LEU A 271 -12.57 -5.76 4.63
N ILE A 272 -13.37 -6.15 5.62
CA ILE A 272 -12.93 -6.31 7.02
C ILE A 272 -11.77 -7.31 7.10
N LYS A 273 -11.86 -8.45 6.40
CA LYS A 273 -10.81 -9.48 6.38
C LYS A 273 -9.50 -8.93 5.82
N GLN A 274 -9.57 -8.18 4.71
CA GLN A 274 -8.39 -7.56 4.08
C GLN A 274 -7.77 -6.51 5.00
N ARG A 275 -8.57 -5.59 5.55
CA ARG A 275 -8.10 -4.51 6.43
C ARG A 275 -7.51 -5.05 7.74
N LYS A 276 -8.11 -6.10 8.31
CA LYS A 276 -7.55 -6.78 9.49
C LYS A 276 -6.16 -7.33 9.22
N ARG A 277 -5.95 -7.95 8.06
CA ARG A 277 -4.64 -8.45 7.63
C ARG A 277 -3.62 -7.31 7.51
N TRP A 278 -3.99 -6.18 6.90
CA TRP A 278 -3.10 -5.02 6.76
C TRP A 278 -2.76 -4.37 8.11
N ALA A 279 -3.77 -4.17 8.95
CA ALA A 279 -3.57 -3.62 10.30
C ALA A 279 -2.65 -4.52 11.14
N GLN A 280 -2.87 -5.84 11.13
CA GLN A 280 -2.02 -6.80 11.82
C GLN A 280 -0.58 -6.73 11.31
N GLY A 281 -0.37 -6.72 10.00
CA GLY A 281 0.97 -6.65 9.42
C GLY A 281 1.71 -5.37 9.79
N GLY A 282 1.05 -4.20 9.75
CA GLY A 282 1.61 -2.93 10.20
C GLY A 282 1.99 -2.94 11.68
N GLN A 283 1.14 -3.49 12.54
CA GLN A 283 1.42 -3.64 13.98
C GLN A 283 2.58 -4.61 14.24
N GLU A 284 2.63 -5.76 13.54
CA GLU A 284 3.75 -6.72 13.66
C GLU A 284 5.09 -6.07 13.32
N VAL A 285 5.15 -5.27 12.23
CA VAL A 285 6.36 -4.54 11.82
C VAL A 285 6.75 -3.51 12.87
N MET A 286 5.78 -2.74 13.39
CA MET A 286 6.02 -1.75 14.44
C MET A 286 6.66 -2.40 15.68
N PHE A 287 6.11 -3.50 16.19
CA PHE A 287 6.68 -4.19 17.35
C PHE A 287 8.04 -4.83 17.06
N ARG A 288 8.24 -5.39 15.85
CA ARG A 288 9.52 -6.00 15.43
C ARG A 288 10.65 -4.97 15.36
N HIS A 289 10.33 -3.77 14.95
CA HIS A 289 11.31 -2.71 14.71
C HIS A 289 11.35 -1.63 15.81
N ALA A 290 10.79 -1.87 17.01
CA ALA A 290 10.80 -0.95 18.14
C ALA A 290 12.22 -0.48 18.54
N GLY A 291 13.25 -1.29 18.27
CA GLY A 291 14.66 -0.94 18.50
C GLY A 291 15.26 0.10 17.55
N ILE A 292 14.46 0.70 16.65
CA ILE A 292 14.95 1.68 15.67
C ILE A 292 15.59 2.92 16.34
N PHE A 293 15.08 3.32 17.51
CA PHE A 293 15.56 4.48 18.27
C PHE A 293 16.94 4.28 18.92
N ARG A 294 17.44 3.04 18.98
CA ARG A 294 18.78 2.76 19.54
C ARG A 294 19.91 3.29 18.66
N SER A 295 19.64 3.66 17.39
CA SER A 295 20.65 4.15 16.45
C SER A 295 20.26 5.49 15.84
N TRP A 296 20.99 6.55 16.16
CA TRP A 296 20.80 7.87 15.56
C TRP A 296 20.96 7.87 14.03
N ARG A 297 21.71 6.92 13.47
CA ARG A 297 21.85 6.77 12.01
C ARG A 297 20.51 6.48 11.34
N ARG A 298 19.55 5.85 12.05
CA ARG A 298 18.20 5.50 11.57
C ARG A 298 17.15 6.59 11.80
N ARG A 299 17.53 7.79 12.28
CA ARG A 299 16.60 8.89 12.62
C ARG A 299 15.64 9.30 11.50
N ARG A 300 16.01 9.06 10.23
CA ARG A 300 15.14 9.35 9.09
C ARG A 300 13.90 8.43 9.03
N MET A 301 13.90 7.31 9.74
CA MET A 301 12.74 6.43 9.88
C MET A 301 11.85 6.82 11.08
N TYR A 302 12.33 7.69 12.00
CA TYR A 302 11.56 8.07 13.19
C TYR A 302 10.18 8.67 12.86
N PRO A 303 10.04 9.58 11.88
CA PRO A 303 8.74 10.14 11.54
C PRO A 303 7.72 9.06 11.13
N VAL A 304 8.12 8.10 10.27
CA VAL A 304 7.25 7.01 9.82
C VAL A 304 6.89 6.05 10.98
N TYR A 305 7.85 5.77 11.86
CA TYR A 305 7.58 4.95 13.04
C TYR A 305 6.62 5.68 14.01
N PHE A 306 6.87 6.97 14.23
CA PHE A 306 6.02 7.80 15.10
C PHE A 306 4.60 7.92 14.54
N GLU A 307 4.44 8.15 13.24
CA GLU A 307 3.15 8.16 12.54
C GLU A 307 2.37 6.87 12.82
N GLN A 308 3.01 5.71 12.71
CA GLN A 308 2.37 4.41 12.95
C GLN A 308 1.96 4.22 14.42
N VAL A 309 2.82 4.60 15.36
CA VAL A 309 2.52 4.51 16.80
C VAL A 309 1.39 5.46 17.18
N MET A 310 1.46 6.72 16.72
CA MET A 310 0.44 7.73 17.01
C MET A 310 -0.91 7.39 16.40
N SER A 311 -0.92 6.80 15.22
CA SER A 311 -2.15 6.30 14.60
C SER A 311 -2.84 5.23 15.45
N LEU A 312 -2.08 4.28 16.02
CA LEU A 312 -2.64 3.27 16.91
C LEU A 312 -3.13 3.87 18.23
N ILE A 313 -2.35 4.78 18.84
CA ILE A 313 -2.76 5.50 20.06
C ILE A 313 -4.03 6.31 19.79
N TRP A 314 -4.08 7.01 18.67
CA TRP A 314 -5.26 7.80 18.28
C TRP A 314 -6.52 6.93 18.17
N VAL A 315 -6.44 5.76 17.57
CA VAL A 315 -7.60 4.84 17.47
C VAL A 315 -8.09 4.41 18.86
N LEU A 316 -7.18 4.13 19.80
CA LEU A 316 -7.54 3.76 21.17
C LEU A 316 -8.24 4.93 21.90
N LEU A 317 -7.68 6.14 21.80
CA LEU A 317 -8.23 7.33 22.42
C LEU A 317 -9.57 7.74 21.78
N TRP A 318 -9.69 7.63 20.46
CA TRP A 318 -10.93 7.88 19.72
C TRP A 318 -12.05 6.92 20.17
N LEU A 319 -11.75 5.63 20.33
CA LEU A 319 -12.73 4.65 20.82
C LEU A 319 -13.17 5.01 22.25
N LEU A 320 -12.22 5.33 23.13
CA LEU A 320 -12.51 5.74 24.50
C LEU A 320 -13.42 6.98 24.54
N LEU A 321 -13.09 8.00 23.75
CA LEU A 321 -13.91 9.20 23.63
C LEU A 321 -15.30 8.89 23.09
N THR A 322 -15.41 8.09 22.03
CA THR A 322 -16.70 7.71 21.43
C THR A 322 -17.59 6.96 22.42
N ILE A 323 -17.04 5.99 23.17
CA ILE A 323 -17.78 5.28 24.23
C ILE A 323 -18.27 6.24 25.29
N THR A 324 -17.46 7.20 25.69
CA THR A 324 -17.84 8.20 26.69
C THR A 324 -18.95 9.12 26.19
N GLU A 325 -18.88 9.58 24.94
CA GLU A 325 -19.93 10.43 24.36
C GLU A 325 -21.24 9.67 24.18
N ILE A 326 -21.21 8.39 23.79
CA ILE A 326 -22.40 7.52 23.76
C ILE A 326 -22.98 7.36 25.18
N PHE A 327 -22.12 7.14 26.19
CA PHE A 327 -22.58 7.06 27.58
C PHE A 327 -23.25 8.36 28.05
N LYS A 328 -22.64 9.52 27.77
CA LYS A 328 -23.24 10.83 28.06
C LYS A 328 -24.62 10.99 27.40
N LEU A 329 -24.73 10.57 26.12
CA LEU A 329 -26.01 10.61 25.40
C LEU A 329 -27.07 9.70 26.03
N CYS A 330 -26.73 8.47 26.40
CA CYS A 330 -27.65 7.50 27.00
C CYS A 330 -28.18 7.96 28.38
N TYR A 331 -27.32 8.59 29.17
CA TYR A 331 -27.66 9.05 30.53
C TYR A 331 -28.00 10.53 30.62
N ASN A 332 -28.09 11.23 29.49
CA ASN A 332 -28.42 12.66 29.40
C ASN A 332 -27.47 13.56 30.23
N ILE A 333 -26.18 13.19 30.30
CA ILE A 333 -25.14 13.87 31.08
C ILE A 333 -24.37 14.83 30.17
N GLY A 334 -24.60 16.14 30.34
CA GLY A 334 -23.90 17.18 29.57
C GLY A 334 -24.34 17.27 28.12
N SER A 335 -23.57 18.00 27.29
CA SER A 335 -23.89 18.24 25.89
C SER A 335 -22.95 17.47 24.98
N TYR A 336 -23.49 16.69 24.05
CA TYR A 336 -22.76 16.01 22.97
C TYR A 336 -22.62 16.89 21.71
N MET A 337 -23.23 18.06 21.69
CA MET A 337 -23.25 18.99 20.55
C MET A 337 -21.85 19.40 20.07
N PRO A 338 -20.88 19.74 20.97
CA PRO A 338 -19.52 20.06 20.55
C PRO A 338 -18.81 18.90 19.82
N TYR A 339 -19.11 17.65 20.19
CA TYR A 339 -18.55 16.48 19.52
C TYR A 339 -19.08 16.36 18.07
N LEU A 340 -20.38 16.58 17.86
CA LEU A 340 -20.99 16.50 16.53
C LEU A 340 -20.43 17.52 15.55
N TRP A 341 -20.40 18.80 15.90
CA TRP A 341 -19.93 19.83 14.98
C TRP A 341 -18.40 19.76 14.76
N LYS A 342 -17.61 19.36 15.76
CA LYS A 342 -16.20 19.05 15.58
C LYS A 342 -16.00 17.89 14.59
N SER A 343 -16.83 16.85 14.65
CA SER A 343 -16.83 15.75 13.69
C SER A 343 -17.16 16.22 12.27
N GLN A 344 -18.08 17.18 12.12
CA GLN A 344 -18.36 17.78 10.81
C GLN A 344 -17.17 18.59 10.28
N PHE A 345 -16.49 19.35 11.13
CA PHE A 345 -15.25 20.06 10.76
C PHE A 345 -14.17 19.08 10.26
N LEU A 346 -13.94 17.99 10.98
CA LEU A 346 -13.02 16.93 10.56
C LEU A 346 -13.43 16.31 9.21
N SER A 347 -14.73 16.12 9.00
CA SER A 347 -15.24 15.58 7.74
C SER A 347 -14.98 16.54 6.57
N VAL A 348 -15.09 17.84 6.77
CA VAL A 348 -14.75 18.84 5.74
C VAL A 348 -13.25 18.79 5.41
N ILE A 349 -12.38 18.75 6.41
CA ILE A 349 -10.91 18.61 6.19
C ILE A 349 -10.59 17.32 5.41
N CYS A 350 -11.24 16.22 5.79
CA CYS A 350 -11.10 14.95 5.07
C CYS A 350 -11.56 15.08 3.60
N MET A 351 -12.68 15.77 3.34
CA MET A 351 -13.14 15.98 1.95
C MET A 351 -12.17 16.86 1.15
N VAL A 352 -11.58 17.88 1.76
CA VAL A 352 -10.54 18.69 1.11
C VAL A 352 -9.35 17.80 0.71
N GLN A 353 -8.93 16.88 1.59
CA GLN A 353 -7.87 15.91 1.28
C GLN A 353 -8.26 15.02 0.09
N PHE A 354 -9.50 14.51 0.04
CA PHE A 354 -9.98 13.70 -1.08
C PHE A 354 -10.03 14.49 -2.40
N VAL A 355 -10.51 15.72 -2.37
CA VAL A 355 -10.54 16.60 -3.57
C VAL A 355 -9.13 16.80 -4.11
N VAL A 356 -8.17 17.16 -3.25
CA VAL A 356 -6.77 17.35 -3.67
C VAL A 356 -6.19 16.06 -4.24
N ALA A 357 -6.41 14.93 -3.56
CA ALA A 357 -5.92 13.64 -4.03
C ALA A 357 -6.49 13.25 -5.39
N LEU A 358 -7.81 13.39 -5.58
CA LEU A 358 -8.47 13.10 -6.86
C LEU A 358 -8.02 14.06 -7.97
N CYS A 359 -7.73 15.33 -7.65
CA CYS A 359 -7.12 16.27 -8.60
C CYS A 359 -5.76 15.79 -9.09
N LEU A 360 -4.92 15.30 -8.18
CA LEU A 360 -3.60 14.74 -8.54
C LEU A 360 -3.74 13.46 -9.37
N GLU A 361 -4.69 12.59 -9.00
CA GLU A 361 -4.90 11.29 -9.64
C GLU A 361 -5.66 11.36 -10.98
N ARG A 362 -6.34 12.47 -11.27
CA ARG A 362 -7.06 12.66 -12.55
C ARG A 362 -6.16 12.50 -13.78
N ARG A 363 -4.86 12.73 -13.63
CA ARG A 363 -3.86 12.54 -14.70
C ARG A 363 -3.78 11.08 -15.13
N TYR A 364 -3.95 10.14 -14.21
CA TYR A 364 -3.80 8.70 -14.40
C TYR A 364 -5.13 8.00 -14.65
N ASP A 365 -6.21 8.59 -14.15
CA ASP A 365 -7.58 8.06 -14.29
C ASP A 365 -8.55 9.22 -14.54
N LYS A 366 -8.81 9.50 -15.82
CA LYS A 366 -9.60 10.67 -16.25
C LYS A 366 -11.03 10.67 -15.68
N GLY A 367 -11.62 9.50 -15.44
CA GLY A 367 -12.98 9.33 -14.94
C GLY A 367 -13.12 9.30 -13.41
N ILE A 368 -12.04 9.47 -12.65
CA ILE A 368 -12.04 9.23 -11.19
C ILE A 368 -13.00 10.16 -10.42
N PHE A 369 -13.21 11.40 -10.89
CA PHE A 369 -14.07 12.38 -10.22
C PHE A 369 -15.54 11.97 -10.12
N LYS A 370 -16.05 11.15 -11.03
CA LYS A 370 -17.44 10.67 -10.95
C LYS A 370 -17.74 9.89 -9.66
N TYR A 371 -16.67 9.32 -9.04
CA TYR A 371 -16.78 8.55 -7.80
C TYR A 371 -16.65 9.39 -6.53
N MET A 372 -16.44 10.71 -6.66
CA MET A 372 -16.36 11.63 -5.52
C MET A 372 -17.61 11.56 -4.64
N ILE A 373 -18.77 11.25 -5.23
CA ILE A 373 -20.02 11.11 -4.47
C ILE A 373 -19.91 10.04 -3.37
N SER A 374 -19.17 8.97 -3.62
CA SER A 374 -18.95 7.88 -2.66
C SER A 374 -17.91 8.23 -1.59
N ALA A 375 -17.12 9.29 -1.77
CA ALA A 375 -16.09 9.70 -0.81
C ALA A 375 -16.67 10.21 0.52
N ALA A 376 -17.91 10.73 0.54
CA ALA A 376 -18.57 11.20 1.76
C ALA A 376 -18.74 10.10 2.83
N TRP A 377 -18.77 8.84 2.42
CA TRP A 377 -18.83 7.69 3.33
C TRP A 377 -17.54 7.48 4.12
N TYR A 378 -16.42 8.00 3.65
CA TYR A 378 -15.12 7.76 4.25
C TYR A 378 -15.04 8.32 5.69
N PRO A 379 -15.28 9.62 5.96
CA PRO A 379 -15.23 10.16 7.32
C PRO A 379 -16.39 9.68 8.21
N VAL A 380 -17.54 9.30 7.62
CA VAL A 380 -18.75 8.97 8.38
C VAL A 380 -18.74 7.52 8.89
N ILE A 381 -18.48 6.55 8.02
CA ILE A 381 -18.57 5.11 8.35
C ILE A 381 -17.23 4.40 8.19
N TYR A 382 -16.48 4.73 7.15
CA TYR A 382 -15.27 3.98 6.80
C TYR A 382 -14.14 4.17 7.83
N TRP A 383 -14.02 5.33 8.44
CA TRP A 383 -13.12 5.57 9.57
C TRP A 383 -13.45 4.67 10.76
N VAL A 384 -14.75 4.52 11.06
CA VAL A 384 -15.22 3.63 12.14
C VAL A 384 -14.80 2.20 11.86
N ILE A 385 -15.03 1.71 10.63
CA ILE A 385 -14.64 0.37 10.21
C ILE A 385 -13.13 0.17 10.37
N ASN A 386 -12.32 1.08 9.83
CA ASN A 386 -10.86 0.97 9.90
C ASN A 386 -10.33 1.05 11.35
N GLY A 387 -10.89 1.92 12.18
CA GLY A 387 -10.56 2.02 13.59
C GLY A 387 -10.85 0.72 14.35
N LEU A 388 -12.06 0.20 14.20
CA LEU A 388 -12.45 -1.07 14.84
C LEU A 388 -11.60 -2.24 14.36
N VAL A 389 -11.31 -2.30 13.07
CA VAL A 389 -10.47 -3.36 12.48
C VAL A 389 -9.04 -3.30 13.01
N ALA A 390 -8.47 -2.10 13.20
CA ALA A 390 -7.14 -1.94 13.78
C ALA A 390 -7.08 -2.47 15.22
N LEU A 391 -8.13 -2.24 16.01
CA LEU A 391 -8.27 -2.79 17.36
C LEU A 391 -8.48 -4.30 17.37
N MET A 392 -9.31 -4.82 16.46
CA MET A 392 -9.55 -6.27 16.30
C MET A 392 -8.29 -7.03 15.86
N ALA A 393 -7.33 -6.38 15.24
CA ALA A 393 -6.06 -6.96 14.82
C ALA A 393 -5.05 -7.07 15.98
N LEU A 394 -5.14 -6.20 16.98
CA LEU A 394 -4.16 -6.08 18.07
C LEU A 394 -3.98 -7.36 18.90
N PRO A 395 -5.05 -8.05 19.37
CA PRO A 395 -4.88 -9.31 20.09
C PRO A 395 -4.16 -10.38 19.26
N GLY A 396 -4.53 -10.51 17.99
CA GLY A 396 -3.88 -11.44 17.06
C GLY A 396 -2.39 -11.15 16.87
N THR A 397 -2.01 -9.87 16.83
CA THR A 397 -0.62 -9.43 16.75
C THR A 397 0.18 -9.76 18.00
N LEU A 398 -0.41 -9.52 19.19
CA LEU A 398 0.25 -9.77 20.49
C LEU A 398 0.40 -11.26 20.80
N MET A 399 -0.62 -12.07 20.43
CA MET A 399 -0.67 -13.51 20.73
C MET A 399 0.03 -14.37 19.69
N ARG A 400 0.41 -13.82 18.53
CA ARG A 400 1.00 -14.59 17.45
C ARG A 400 2.37 -15.15 17.85
N LYS A 401 2.51 -16.47 17.82
CA LYS A 401 3.81 -17.13 18.01
C LYS A 401 4.73 -16.75 16.84
N ARG A 402 5.86 -16.13 17.15
CA ARG A 402 6.95 -15.87 16.19
C ARG A 402 7.40 -17.22 15.59
N LYS A 403 7.68 -17.26 14.29
CA LYS A 403 8.09 -18.45 13.50
C LYS A 403 6.99 -19.29 12.85
N LYS A 404 5.71 -18.95 13.00
CA LYS A 404 4.67 -19.60 12.21
C LYS A 404 4.62 -18.99 10.80
N LEU A 405 4.69 -19.82 9.76
CA LEU A 405 4.54 -19.37 8.38
C LEU A 405 3.21 -18.63 8.20
N ALA A 406 3.25 -17.54 7.45
CA ALA A 406 2.06 -16.82 7.08
C ALA A 406 1.47 -17.44 5.81
N THR A 407 0.50 -18.34 5.96
CA THR A 407 -0.22 -18.92 4.82
C THR A 407 -1.15 -17.91 4.19
N TRP A 408 -1.25 -17.96 2.88
CA TRP A 408 -2.12 -17.09 2.09
C TRP A 408 -3.52 -17.68 2.00
N LYS A 409 -4.52 -16.79 1.97
CA LYS A 409 -5.89 -17.14 1.62
C LYS A 409 -6.37 -16.11 0.61
N SER A 410 -6.73 -16.54 -0.59
CA SER A 410 -7.29 -15.67 -1.61
C SER A 410 -8.51 -14.93 -1.05
N PRO A 411 -8.63 -13.59 -1.20
CA PRO A 411 -9.81 -12.87 -0.77
C PRO A 411 -10.98 -13.17 -1.73
N ASP A 412 -12.18 -13.32 -1.18
CA ASP A 412 -13.42 -13.32 -1.95
C ASP A 412 -13.64 -11.94 -2.57
N ARG A 413 -13.62 -11.84 -3.89
CA ARG A 413 -13.70 -10.57 -4.64
C ARG A 413 -15.08 -10.32 -5.24
N GLY A 414 -16.04 -11.25 -5.07
CA GLY A 414 -17.43 -11.11 -5.50
C GLY A 414 -17.64 -11.10 -7.03
N ILE A 415 -16.61 -11.39 -7.80
CA ILE A 415 -16.70 -11.58 -9.24
C ILE A 415 -16.72 -13.09 -9.48
N ASP A 416 -17.88 -13.61 -9.89
CA ASP A 416 -18.01 -14.96 -10.44
C ASP A 416 -17.46 -14.92 -11.86
N THR A 417 -16.15 -15.08 -11.99
CA THR A 417 -15.49 -15.31 -13.27
C THR A 417 -15.46 -16.82 -13.51
N SER A 418 -16.62 -17.45 -13.63
CA SER A 418 -16.70 -18.76 -14.24
C SER A 418 -16.30 -18.57 -15.70
N SER A 419 -15.08 -18.95 -16.02
CA SER A 419 -14.56 -18.95 -17.38
C SER A 419 -15.22 -20.10 -18.13
N ASP A 420 -16.40 -19.86 -18.71
CA ASP A 420 -17.04 -20.76 -19.66
C ASP A 420 -16.26 -20.91 -21.00
N ASP A 421 -15.10 -20.25 -21.11
CA ASP A 421 -14.35 -20.10 -22.36
C ASP A 421 -13.22 -21.12 -22.54
N LEU A 422 -13.09 -22.15 -21.69
CA LEU A 422 -12.00 -23.11 -21.82
C LEU A 422 -12.51 -24.50 -22.17
N THR A 423 -12.15 -24.93 -23.35
CA THR A 423 -12.32 -26.31 -23.77
C THR A 423 -11.07 -27.11 -23.39
N ILE A 424 -11.19 -27.90 -22.32
CA ILE A 424 -10.15 -28.87 -21.95
C ILE A 424 -10.35 -30.07 -22.86
N CYS A 425 -9.46 -30.29 -23.80
CA CYS A 425 -9.43 -31.52 -24.60
C CYS A 425 -8.38 -32.46 -23.99
N GLU A 426 -8.84 -33.54 -23.36
CA GLU A 426 -7.99 -34.66 -23.03
C GLU A 426 -7.71 -35.46 -24.30
N VAL A 427 -6.49 -35.44 -24.78
CA VAL A 427 -6.03 -36.33 -25.86
C VAL A 427 -5.24 -37.45 -25.20
N SER A 428 -5.86 -38.61 -25.11
CA SER A 428 -5.18 -39.84 -24.70
C SER A 428 -4.59 -40.53 -25.91
N ASP A 429 -3.29 -40.48 -26.07
CA ASP A 429 -2.56 -41.29 -27.04
C ASP A 429 -1.57 -42.18 -26.27
N GLY A 430 -1.98 -43.44 -26.04
CA GLY A 430 -1.21 -44.42 -25.28
C GLY A 430 -1.18 -44.15 -23.77
N ASP A 431 -0.16 -44.63 -23.08
CA ASP A 431 0.02 -44.57 -21.60
C ASP A 431 0.33 -43.17 -21.02
N GLU A 432 0.39 -42.11 -21.83
CA GLU A 432 0.59 -40.72 -21.39
C GLU A 432 -0.63 -39.86 -21.75
N THR A 433 -1.34 -39.39 -20.72
CA THR A 433 -2.42 -38.41 -20.88
C THR A 433 -1.82 -37.02 -21.06
N THR A 434 -1.72 -36.55 -22.28
CA THR A 434 -1.36 -35.16 -22.57
C THR A 434 -2.59 -34.29 -22.56
N VAL A 435 -2.67 -33.36 -21.62
CA VAL A 435 -3.75 -32.37 -21.53
C VAL A 435 -3.40 -31.20 -22.45
N THR A 436 -4.04 -31.12 -23.61
CA THR A 436 -3.91 -29.97 -24.49
C THR A 436 -4.97 -28.95 -24.14
N ILE A 437 -4.55 -27.80 -23.66
CA ILE A 437 -5.46 -26.68 -23.34
C ILE A 437 -5.52 -25.79 -24.58
N HIS A 438 -6.68 -25.76 -25.24
CA HIS A 438 -6.97 -24.75 -26.24
C HIS A 438 -7.33 -23.43 -25.53
N LEU A 439 -6.36 -22.51 -25.48
CA LEU A 439 -6.64 -21.14 -25.09
C LEU A 439 -7.43 -20.48 -26.22
N PRO A 440 -8.47 -19.66 -25.93
CA PRO A 440 -9.27 -19.00 -26.95
C PRO A 440 -8.36 -18.24 -27.91
N ASP A 441 -8.69 -18.34 -29.22
CA ASP A 441 -7.98 -17.64 -30.27
C ASP A 441 -8.03 -16.13 -30.04
N GLU A 442 -6.97 -15.43 -30.40
CA GLU A 442 -6.89 -13.98 -30.28
C GLU A 442 -7.93 -13.34 -31.19
N ASP A 443 -8.99 -12.77 -30.61
CA ASP A 443 -9.91 -11.89 -31.34
C ASP A 443 -9.12 -10.66 -31.84
N THR A 444 -8.74 -10.69 -33.10
CA THR A 444 -7.99 -9.63 -33.79
C THR A 444 -8.83 -8.41 -34.18
N SER A 445 -10.09 -8.32 -33.71
CA SER A 445 -11.00 -7.24 -34.03
C SER A 445 -11.27 -6.31 -32.86
N GLY A 446 -10.57 -5.18 -32.79
CA GLY A 446 -10.95 -4.15 -31.84
C GLY A 446 -9.97 -2.98 -31.75
N GLU A 447 -10.42 -1.84 -32.23
CA GLU A 447 -9.76 -0.55 -32.29
C GLU A 447 -9.10 -0.12 -30.95
N GLU A 448 -7.96 0.51 -31.04
CA GLU A 448 -7.08 0.93 -29.92
C GLU A 448 -7.72 1.95 -28.94
N SER A 449 -8.77 2.64 -29.32
CA SER A 449 -9.52 3.60 -28.51
C SER A 449 -10.41 2.94 -27.46
N ASP A 450 -10.93 1.74 -27.72
CA ASP A 450 -11.82 0.99 -26.82
C ASP A 450 -11.07 0.20 -25.72
N LYS A 451 -9.75 -0.02 -25.89
CA LYS A 451 -8.96 -0.84 -24.93
C LYS A 451 -8.84 -0.23 -23.53
N LYS A 452 -8.83 1.10 -23.39
CA LYS A 452 -8.74 1.75 -22.05
C LYS A 452 -10.03 1.68 -21.24
N GLU A 453 -11.20 1.55 -21.86
CA GLU A 453 -12.47 1.36 -21.16
C GLU A 453 -12.68 -0.09 -20.68
N ARG A 454 -12.08 -1.09 -21.38
CA ARG A 454 -12.17 -2.51 -20.98
C ARG A 454 -11.42 -2.85 -19.69
N ASP A 455 -10.49 -2.00 -19.24
CA ASP A 455 -9.74 -2.21 -17.99
C ASP A 455 -10.58 -1.94 -16.74
N ILE A 456 -11.69 -1.23 -16.87
CA ILE A 456 -12.60 -0.91 -15.77
C ILE A 456 -13.82 -1.81 -15.81
N ILE A 457 -14.01 -2.60 -14.75
CA ILE A 457 -15.20 -3.42 -14.57
C ILE A 457 -16.26 -2.57 -13.87
N ASP A 458 -17.15 -1.96 -14.64
CA ASP A 458 -18.33 -1.24 -14.14
C ASP A 458 -19.57 -2.11 -14.40
N GLY A 459 -19.70 -3.20 -13.64
CA GLY A 459 -20.81 -4.15 -13.75
C GLY A 459 -22.14 -3.45 -13.50
N LYS A 460 -23.21 -3.84 -14.22
CA LYS A 460 -24.56 -3.29 -14.04
C LYS A 460 -25.07 -3.63 -12.63
N GLN A 461 -24.97 -2.69 -11.73
CA GLN A 461 -25.59 -2.78 -10.41
C GLN A 461 -27.11 -2.84 -10.55
N VAL A 462 -27.77 -3.70 -9.77
CA VAL A 462 -29.24 -3.77 -9.73
C VAL A 462 -29.82 -2.39 -9.42
N TRP A 463 -30.80 -1.92 -10.20
CA TRP A 463 -31.30 -0.54 -10.19
C TRP A 463 -31.70 -0.01 -8.79
N TRP A 464 -32.35 -0.83 -7.96
CA TRP A 464 -32.75 -0.41 -6.61
C TRP A 464 -31.55 -0.21 -5.66
N LYS A 465 -30.49 -1.03 -5.79
CA LYS A 465 -29.24 -0.83 -5.04
C LYS A 465 -28.56 0.48 -5.43
N LYS A 466 -28.59 0.83 -6.73
CA LYS A 466 -28.04 2.09 -7.22
C LYS A 466 -28.82 3.28 -6.66
N ILE A 467 -30.15 3.22 -6.62
CA ILE A 467 -30.99 4.28 -6.02
C ILE A 467 -30.67 4.42 -4.53
N LEU A 468 -30.61 3.31 -3.80
CA LEU A 468 -30.27 3.30 -2.38
C LEU A 468 -28.89 3.91 -2.13
N GLU A 469 -27.89 3.57 -2.94
CA GLU A 469 -26.54 4.13 -2.88
C GLU A 469 -26.57 5.67 -3.08
N VAL A 470 -27.31 6.15 -4.06
CA VAL A 470 -27.44 7.60 -4.33
C VAL A 470 -28.10 8.33 -3.18
N ILE A 471 -29.21 7.80 -2.65
CA ILE A 471 -29.93 8.40 -1.51
C ILE A 471 -29.02 8.45 -0.28
N LEU A 472 -28.41 7.32 0.08
CA LEU A 472 -27.55 7.26 1.25
C LEU A 472 -26.30 8.14 1.10
N SER A 473 -25.69 8.16 -0.09
CA SER A 473 -24.56 9.06 -0.36
C SER A 473 -25.00 10.53 -0.31
N GLY A 474 -26.20 10.84 -0.79
CA GLY A 474 -26.80 12.18 -0.66
C GLY A 474 -26.97 12.61 0.81
N LEU A 475 -27.41 11.71 1.68
CA LEU A 475 -27.52 11.97 3.12
C LEU A 475 -26.14 12.20 3.77
N ALA A 476 -25.12 11.41 3.41
CA ALA A 476 -23.77 11.60 3.90
C ALA A 476 -23.18 12.95 3.43
N TRP A 477 -23.43 13.34 2.17
CA TRP A 477 -23.07 14.66 1.68
C TRP A 477 -23.85 15.77 2.37
N ALA A 478 -25.15 15.59 2.61
CA ALA A 478 -25.97 16.59 3.31
C ALA A 478 -25.39 16.89 4.70
N PHE A 479 -24.96 15.87 5.44
CA PHE A 479 -24.30 16.04 6.74
C PHE A 479 -23.06 16.95 6.67
N ILE A 480 -22.27 16.87 5.62
CA ILE A 480 -21.04 17.65 5.42
C ILE A 480 -21.37 19.05 4.87
N LEU A 481 -22.23 19.10 3.85
CA LEU A 481 -22.52 20.34 3.13
C LEU A 481 -23.37 21.32 3.95
N VAL A 482 -24.31 20.85 4.77
CA VAL A 482 -25.08 21.71 5.69
C VAL A 482 -24.12 22.47 6.61
N TYR A 483 -23.14 21.80 7.19
CA TYR A 483 -22.13 22.48 7.99
C TYR A 483 -21.34 23.50 7.17
N PHE A 484 -20.81 23.09 6.02
CA PHE A 484 -19.99 23.94 5.16
C PHE A 484 -20.74 25.23 4.74
N PHE A 485 -21.97 25.10 4.24
CA PHE A 485 -22.77 26.23 3.83
C PHE A 485 -23.21 27.09 5.00
N TYR A 486 -23.53 26.48 6.15
CA TYR A 486 -23.90 27.25 7.36
C TYR A 486 -22.70 28.09 7.86
N VAL A 487 -21.50 27.57 7.83
CA VAL A 487 -20.30 28.34 8.20
C VAL A 487 -20.09 29.54 7.26
N ILE A 488 -20.23 29.36 5.95
CA ILE A 488 -20.14 30.46 4.98
C ILE A 488 -21.26 31.49 5.23
N TYR A 489 -22.49 31.04 5.34
CA TYR A 489 -23.64 31.89 5.62
C TYR A 489 -23.47 32.69 6.93
N GLY A 490 -23.08 31.99 8.00
CA GLY A 490 -22.90 32.60 9.32
C GLY A 490 -21.79 33.66 9.32
N PHE A 491 -20.67 33.41 8.71
CA PHE A 491 -19.58 34.39 8.58
C PHE A 491 -19.98 35.58 7.70
N THR A 492 -20.74 35.34 6.66
CA THR A 492 -21.27 36.43 5.82
C THR A 492 -22.25 37.32 6.61
N CYS A 493 -23.15 36.74 7.40
CA CYS A 493 -24.04 37.49 8.28
C CYS A 493 -23.26 38.32 9.31
N LEU A 494 -22.29 37.72 9.99
CA LEU A 494 -21.47 38.42 10.98
C LEU A 494 -20.65 39.55 10.35
N ALA A 495 -20.11 39.37 9.15
CA ALA A 495 -19.41 40.43 8.41
C ALA A 495 -20.33 41.57 8.00
N MET A 496 -21.61 41.31 7.79
CA MET A 496 -22.65 42.33 7.51
C MET A 496 -23.26 42.95 8.77
N GLY A 497 -22.77 42.60 9.97
CA GLY A 497 -23.35 43.07 11.25
C GLY A 497 -24.71 42.46 11.56
N LYS A 498 -25.09 41.35 10.92
CA LYS A 498 -26.37 40.66 11.13
C LYS A 498 -26.19 39.42 11.97
N THR A 499 -27.19 39.05 12.77
CA THR A 499 -27.20 37.77 13.51
C THR A 499 -27.66 36.66 12.57
N PRO A 500 -26.87 35.56 12.43
CA PRO A 500 -27.30 34.43 11.63
C PRO A 500 -28.47 33.68 12.28
N PHE A 501 -29.28 33.01 11.48
CA PHE A 501 -30.31 32.09 11.97
C PHE A 501 -29.66 30.91 12.69
N THR A 502 -30.19 30.59 13.87
CA THR A 502 -29.66 29.50 14.72
C THR A 502 -30.67 28.37 14.84
N PHE A 503 -30.20 27.15 14.73
CA PHE A 503 -31.01 25.94 14.92
C PHE A 503 -30.13 24.76 15.36
N TRP A 504 -30.63 23.96 16.29
CA TRP A 504 -29.97 22.75 16.83
C TRP A 504 -28.52 23.01 17.25
N ILE A 505 -27.53 22.36 16.54
CA ILE A 505 -26.09 22.55 16.82
C ILE A 505 -25.50 23.80 16.17
N TYR A 506 -26.22 24.45 15.30
CA TYR A 506 -25.77 25.60 14.51
C TYR A 506 -26.09 26.90 15.24
N THR A 507 -25.14 27.37 16.06
CA THR A 507 -25.25 28.56 16.92
C THR A 507 -24.18 29.60 16.60
N VAL A 508 -24.34 30.81 17.13
CA VAL A 508 -23.32 31.87 17.00
C VAL A 508 -22.02 31.46 17.72
N GLU A 509 -22.12 30.77 18.85
CA GLU A 509 -20.96 30.25 19.61
C GLU A 509 -20.18 29.24 18.77
N MET A 510 -20.89 28.33 18.10
CA MET A 510 -20.29 27.36 17.18
C MET A 510 -19.53 28.07 16.05
N LEU A 511 -20.06 29.15 15.50
CA LEU A 511 -19.37 29.93 14.46
C LEU A 511 -18.11 30.61 15.00
N GLN A 512 -18.15 31.17 16.22
CA GLN A 512 -16.97 31.76 16.84
C GLN A 512 -15.87 30.72 17.10
N GLU A 513 -16.25 29.57 17.65
CA GLU A 513 -15.28 28.47 17.81
C GLU A 513 -14.75 27.98 16.46
N THR A 514 -15.60 27.85 15.44
CA THR A 514 -15.15 27.48 14.08
C THR A 514 -14.16 28.47 13.52
N LYS A 515 -14.35 29.79 13.77
CA LYS A 515 -13.39 30.83 13.37
C LYS A 515 -12.01 30.58 14.02
N HIS A 516 -11.99 30.28 15.33
CA HIS A 516 -10.75 29.96 16.03
C HIS A 516 -10.10 28.68 15.48
N LEU A 517 -10.88 27.63 15.22
CA LEU A 517 -10.38 26.39 14.64
C LEU A 517 -9.79 26.60 13.24
N LEU A 518 -10.46 27.36 12.38
CA LEU A 518 -9.95 27.72 11.05
C LEU A 518 -8.65 28.52 11.15
N PHE A 519 -8.57 29.48 12.06
CA PHE A 519 -7.35 30.25 12.29
C PHE A 519 -6.18 29.35 12.73
N ILE A 520 -6.39 28.49 13.73
CA ILE A 520 -5.36 27.57 14.20
C ILE A 520 -4.96 26.57 13.08
N THR A 521 -5.96 26.05 12.34
CA THR A 521 -5.72 25.15 11.19
C THR A 521 -4.87 25.84 10.11
N PHE A 522 -5.12 27.12 9.84
CA PHE A 522 -4.33 27.90 8.91
C PHE A 522 -2.88 28.12 9.39
N ILE A 523 -2.68 28.38 10.68
CA ILE A 523 -1.33 28.48 11.27
C ILE A 523 -0.59 27.15 11.17
N ILE A 524 -1.27 26.02 11.49
CA ILE A 524 -0.69 24.68 11.35
C ILE A 524 -0.27 24.46 9.90
N LEU A 525 -1.12 24.76 8.94
CA LEU A 525 -0.82 24.63 7.50
C LEU A 525 0.44 25.43 7.11
N LEU A 526 0.56 26.68 7.55
CA LEU A 526 1.73 27.52 7.26
C LEU A 526 3.00 26.92 7.88
N VAL A 527 2.94 26.49 9.14
CA VAL A 527 4.06 25.84 9.83
C VAL A 527 4.49 24.57 9.09
N GLU A 528 3.54 23.74 8.67
CA GLU A 528 3.85 22.51 7.93
C GLU A 528 4.52 22.78 6.59
N VAL A 529 4.03 23.76 5.84
CA VAL A 529 4.68 24.18 4.57
C VAL A 529 6.11 24.60 4.82
N VAL A 530 6.35 25.45 5.81
CA VAL A 530 7.71 25.92 6.15
C VAL A 530 8.60 24.76 6.60
N VAL A 531 8.12 23.93 7.52
CA VAL A 531 8.87 22.77 8.04
C VAL A 531 9.22 21.79 6.92
N MET A 532 8.27 21.45 6.05
CA MET A 532 8.51 20.52 4.95
C MET A 532 9.49 21.06 3.91
N LEU A 533 9.37 22.32 3.54
CA LEU A 533 10.31 22.97 2.62
C LEU A 533 11.71 23.05 3.24
N PHE A 534 11.80 23.47 4.50
CA PHE A 534 13.06 23.52 5.24
C PHE A 534 13.69 22.12 5.36
N TRP A 535 12.94 21.12 5.79
CA TRP A 535 13.42 19.73 5.93
C TRP A 535 13.95 19.17 4.62
N LYS A 536 13.24 19.44 3.53
CA LYS A 536 13.65 19.01 2.20
C LYS A 536 14.96 19.69 1.77
N GLU A 537 15.06 21.03 1.90
CA GLU A 537 16.25 21.77 1.50
C GLU A 537 17.45 21.44 2.41
N TYR A 538 17.23 21.31 3.71
CA TYR A 538 18.24 20.83 4.65
C TYR A 538 18.80 19.47 4.24
N ASN A 539 17.94 18.51 3.91
CA ASN A 539 18.39 17.19 3.46
C ASN A 539 19.14 17.26 2.12
N ARG A 540 18.70 18.09 1.19
CA ARG A 540 19.35 18.30 -0.10
C ARG A 540 20.76 18.90 0.08
N LEU A 541 20.88 19.94 0.84
CA LEU A 541 22.14 20.66 1.04
C LEU A 541 23.13 19.84 1.88
N LYS A 542 22.68 19.25 2.97
CA LYS A 542 23.55 18.55 3.92
C LYS A 542 23.91 17.12 3.49
N PHE A 543 23.05 16.45 2.76
CA PHE A 543 23.20 15.02 2.44
C PHE A 543 23.13 14.69 0.94
N GLY A 544 22.69 15.62 0.10
CA GLY A 544 22.46 15.38 -1.33
C GLY A 544 23.72 15.02 -2.12
N SER A 545 24.86 15.64 -1.79
CA SER A 545 26.15 15.40 -2.46
C SER A 545 27.01 14.30 -1.80
N LEU A 546 26.60 13.77 -0.65
CA LEU A 546 27.42 12.83 0.11
C LEU A 546 27.26 11.40 -0.42
N ARG A 547 28.22 10.96 -1.22
CA ARG A 547 28.43 9.55 -1.57
C ARG A 547 29.18 8.84 -0.44
N ARG A 548 28.50 8.56 0.67
CA ARG A 548 29.10 7.90 1.86
C ARG A 548 29.14 6.38 1.79
N ARG A 549 28.60 5.76 0.74
CA ARG A 549 28.54 4.32 0.56
C ARG A 549 28.93 3.94 -0.85
N THR A 550 29.74 2.92 -0.94
CA THR A 550 29.85 2.10 -2.13
C THR A 550 28.75 1.07 -2.08
N PHE A 551 27.85 1.09 -3.05
CA PHE A 551 26.87 0.03 -3.21
C PHE A 551 27.55 -1.14 -3.89
N LYS A 552 27.23 -2.37 -3.42
CA LYS A 552 27.75 -3.58 -4.04
C LYS A 552 27.28 -3.67 -5.49
N PRO A 553 28.08 -4.23 -6.39
CA PRO A 553 27.61 -4.58 -7.72
C PRO A 553 26.44 -5.57 -7.61
N ASP A 554 25.80 -5.84 -8.75
CA ASP A 554 24.64 -6.72 -8.79
C ASP A 554 24.97 -8.14 -8.29
N ALA A 555 23.96 -8.80 -7.72
CA ALA A 555 24.11 -10.08 -7.06
C ALA A 555 24.57 -11.19 -8.03
N THR A 556 25.72 -11.79 -7.78
CA THR A 556 26.19 -12.93 -8.56
C THR A 556 25.49 -14.23 -8.12
N VAL A 557 25.52 -15.24 -8.99
CA VAL A 557 24.96 -16.57 -8.68
C VAL A 557 25.65 -17.20 -7.48
N GLU A 558 26.97 -16.98 -7.36
CA GLU A 558 27.78 -17.46 -6.24
C GLU A 558 27.31 -16.85 -4.91
N GLN A 559 27.13 -15.53 -4.88
CA GLN A 559 26.61 -14.84 -3.68
C GLN A 559 25.21 -15.31 -3.31
N MET A 560 24.35 -15.58 -4.31
CA MET A 560 23.02 -16.12 -4.06
C MET A 560 23.09 -17.54 -3.53
N ALA A 561 23.93 -18.41 -4.11
CA ALA A 561 24.13 -19.79 -3.69
C ALA A 561 24.65 -19.86 -2.24
N GLU A 562 25.68 -19.06 -1.91
CA GLU A 562 26.21 -18.93 -0.55
C GLU A 562 25.14 -18.40 0.41
N PHE A 563 24.42 -17.35 0.00
CA PHE A 563 23.36 -16.77 0.84
C PHE A 563 22.22 -17.75 1.09
N LEU A 564 21.83 -18.55 0.11
CA LEU A 564 20.70 -19.49 0.17
C LEU A 564 21.11 -20.85 0.74
N GLU A 565 22.40 -21.12 0.90
CA GLU A 565 22.95 -22.41 1.30
C GLU A 565 22.54 -23.56 0.35
N ILE A 566 22.47 -23.23 -0.95
CA ILE A 566 22.08 -24.16 -2.02
C ILE A 566 23.24 -24.31 -2.98
N PRO A 567 23.52 -25.54 -3.51
CA PRO A 567 24.51 -25.73 -4.53
C PRO A 567 24.30 -24.83 -5.75
N LYS A 568 25.37 -24.26 -6.30
CA LYS A 568 25.32 -23.37 -7.47
C LYS A 568 24.67 -24.05 -8.66
N GLU A 569 24.92 -25.35 -8.84
CA GLU A 569 24.35 -26.17 -9.91
C GLU A 569 22.82 -26.25 -9.80
N ALA A 570 22.30 -26.51 -8.58
CA ALA A 570 20.84 -26.53 -8.33
C ALA A 570 20.20 -25.18 -8.65
N LEU A 571 20.85 -24.07 -8.27
CA LEU A 571 20.36 -22.72 -8.57
C LEU A 571 20.38 -22.45 -10.09
N ASN A 572 21.42 -22.87 -10.80
CA ASN A 572 21.49 -22.74 -12.26
C ASN A 572 20.43 -23.59 -12.96
N THR A 573 20.17 -24.80 -12.48
CA THR A 573 19.10 -25.68 -12.98
C THR A 573 17.74 -25.00 -12.82
N MET A 574 17.44 -24.46 -11.63
CA MET A 574 16.19 -23.71 -11.42
C MET A 574 16.06 -22.49 -12.35
N ARG A 575 17.17 -21.81 -12.67
CA ARG A 575 17.17 -20.64 -13.55
C ARG A 575 17.02 -21.01 -15.04
N SER A 576 17.38 -22.23 -15.45
CA SER A 576 17.30 -22.68 -16.86
C SER A 576 15.97 -23.36 -17.20
N GLN A 577 15.36 -24.06 -16.25
CA GLN A 577 14.14 -24.83 -16.49
C GLN A 577 12.93 -23.94 -16.79
N LYS A 578 12.08 -24.40 -17.71
CA LYS A 578 10.84 -23.73 -18.13
C LYS A 578 9.71 -23.96 -17.10
N ILE A 579 9.56 -25.22 -16.67
CA ILE A 579 8.60 -25.64 -15.65
C ILE A 579 9.37 -26.33 -14.54
N ILE A 580 9.15 -25.91 -13.30
CA ILE A 580 9.79 -26.45 -12.09
C ILE A 580 8.68 -26.95 -11.17
N VAL A 581 8.64 -28.26 -10.92
CA VAL A 581 7.69 -28.86 -9.97
C VAL A 581 8.43 -29.14 -8.66
N LEU A 582 7.93 -28.61 -7.57
CA LEU A 582 8.50 -28.79 -6.23
C LEU A 582 7.49 -29.52 -5.32
N PRO A 583 7.68 -30.83 -5.09
CA PRO A 583 6.77 -31.62 -4.24
C PRO A 583 6.80 -31.17 -2.78
N GLN A 584 7.90 -30.56 -2.34
CA GLN A 584 8.06 -30.04 -0.98
C GLN A 584 8.72 -28.66 -1.02
N ASN A 585 8.49 -27.89 0.05
CA ASN A 585 9.18 -26.62 0.23
C ASN A 585 10.68 -26.86 0.50
N ILE A 586 11.51 -26.45 -0.43
CA ILE A 586 12.98 -26.59 -0.34
C ILE A 586 13.64 -25.59 0.60
N ILE A 587 12.87 -24.59 1.09
CA ILE A 587 13.41 -23.55 1.96
C ILE A 587 13.28 -24.01 3.42
N SER A 588 14.40 -24.19 4.11
CA SER A 588 14.45 -24.64 5.51
C SER A 588 13.56 -23.80 6.44
N LYS A 589 12.85 -24.46 7.35
CA LYS A 589 12.03 -23.80 8.39
C LYS A 589 12.88 -22.99 9.38
N ASN A 590 14.13 -23.37 9.59
CA ASN A 590 15.05 -22.76 10.57
C ASN A 590 15.95 -21.65 10.01
N PHE A 591 15.92 -21.45 8.70
CA PHE A 591 16.75 -20.52 7.94
C PHE A 591 16.88 -19.10 8.53
N LYS A 592 15.91 -18.66 9.34
CA LYS A 592 15.86 -17.32 9.91
C LYS A 592 16.59 -17.14 11.23
N ALA A 593 16.72 -18.20 12.04
CA ALA A 593 17.31 -18.09 13.37
C ALA A 593 18.82 -17.98 13.30
N GLU A 594 19.43 -18.81 12.45
CA GLU A 594 20.88 -18.85 12.24
C GLU A 594 21.42 -17.62 11.52
N ARG A 595 20.63 -17.07 10.58
CA ARG A 595 21.02 -15.85 9.85
C ARG A 595 20.85 -14.54 10.59
N LYS A 596 19.99 -14.50 11.59
CA LYS A 596 19.86 -13.31 12.43
C LYS A 596 21.13 -13.06 13.25
N GLU A 597 21.80 -14.13 13.64
CA GLU A 597 23.13 -14.07 14.27
C GLU A 597 24.20 -13.61 13.27
N LEU A 598 24.29 -14.23 12.11
CA LEU A 598 25.25 -13.89 11.06
C LEU A 598 25.12 -12.45 10.52
N LEU A 599 23.90 -11.97 10.30
CA LEU A 599 23.64 -10.58 9.88
C LEU A 599 23.88 -9.60 11.03
N GLY A 600 23.58 -10.00 12.29
CA GLY A 600 23.89 -9.22 13.48
C GLY A 600 25.39 -9.07 13.70
N GLU A 601 26.16 -10.13 13.47
CA GLU A 601 27.62 -10.12 13.55
C GLU A 601 28.30 -9.39 12.38
N LYS A 602 27.79 -9.52 11.15
CA LYS A 602 28.29 -8.74 10.00
C LYS A 602 28.05 -7.23 10.17
N ILE A 603 26.87 -6.85 10.66
CA ILE A 603 26.56 -5.44 10.95
C ILE A 603 27.45 -4.90 12.07
N LYS A 604 27.71 -5.69 13.12
CA LYS A 604 28.66 -5.32 14.18
C LYS A 604 30.07 -5.17 13.64
N LYS A 605 30.57 -6.12 12.85
CA LYS A 605 31.92 -6.04 12.25
C LYS A 605 32.06 -4.87 11.28
N GLU A 606 31.03 -4.52 10.51
CA GLU A 606 31.06 -3.32 9.66
C GLU A 606 30.92 -2.01 10.48
N GLU A 607 30.24 -2.03 11.61
CA GLU A 607 30.16 -0.88 12.54
C GLU A 607 31.50 -0.68 13.27
N ASP A 608 32.19 -1.73 13.65
CA ASP A 608 33.50 -1.68 14.31
C ASP A 608 34.63 -1.27 13.35
N ASN A 609 34.61 -1.71 12.09
CA ASN A 609 35.58 -1.28 11.06
C ASN A 609 35.41 0.18 10.60
N ILE A 610 34.25 0.79 10.83
CA ILE A 610 34.00 2.21 10.50
C ILE A 610 34.36 3.13 11.70
N GLN A 611 34.58 2.56 12.89
CA GLN A 611 34.89 3.33 14.11
C GLN A 611 36.39 3.55 14.35
N THR A 612 37.26 2.93 13.57
CA THR A 612 38.70 3.25 13.58
C THR A 612 39.06 4.12 12.37
N PRO A 613 39.03 5.47 12.48
CA PRO A 613 39.85 6.27 11.61
C PRO A 613 41.29 6.06 12.09
N GLU A 614 42.17 5.59 11.22
CA GLU A 614 43.61 5.73 11.42
C GLU A 614 43.89 7.16 11.84
N LYS A 615 44.43 7.30 13.01
CA LYS A 615 45.13 8.49 13.42
C LYS A 615 46.47 8.46 12.70
N ASP A 616 46.59 9.31 11.72
CA ASP A 616 47.85 9.95 11.35
C ASP A 616 47.54 11.39 10.88
#